data_e6cbca2ff0534327bccda525ca44567c
#
_entry.id   e6cbca2ff0534327bccda525ca44567c
#
_cell.length_a   1.000
_cell.length_b   1.000
_cell.length_c   1.000
_cell.angle_alpha   90.00
_cell.angle_beta   90.00
_cell.angle_gamma   90.00
#
_symmetry.space_group_name_H-M   'P 1'
#
loop_
_entity.id
_entity.type
_entity.pdbx_description
1 polymer ?
#
loop_
_entity_poly.entity_id
_entity_poly.type
_entity_poly.pdbx_seq_one_letter_code
_entity_poly.pdbx_strand_id
1 'polypeptide(L)'
;MATLPPESPCLPRIWVDADACPVVIKEILYRAATRTGLPLVLVANQTLNVPRAPNIRTVQVPKGFDVADNYIVEQVLAGEWVIT
;
A
#
# COMPACT_ATOMS: atom_id res chain seq x y z
N MET A 1 -27.69 -15.31 -5.66
CA MET A 1 -26.94 -14.41 -4.82
C MET A 1 -25.91 -13.65 -5.63
N ALA A 2 -25.77 -12.41 -5.36
CA ALA A 2 -24.76 -11.64 -6.05
C ALA A 2 -23.38 -12.08 -5.63
N THR A 3 -22.53 -12.34 -6.59
CA THR A 3 -21.16 -12.68 -6.33
C THR A 3 -20.36 -11.40 -6.13
N LEU A 4 -19.61 -11.33 -5.06
CA LEU A 4 -18.73 -10.20 -4.85
C LEU A 4 -17.61 -10.23 -5.88
N PRO A 5 -17.24 -9.07 -6.42
CA PRO A 5 -16.09 -9.02 -7.33
C PRO A 5 -14.82 -9.46 -6.62
N PRO A 6 -13.85 -10.00 -7.36
CA PRO A 6 -12.59 -10.40 -6.74
C PRO A 6 -11.87 -9.25 -6.03
N GLU A 7 -12.03 -8.06 -6.56
CA GLU A 7 -11.46 -6.86 -5.98
C GLU A 7 -12.39 -6.22 -4.96
N SER A 8 -13.32 -7.01 -4.46
CA SER A 8 -14.28 -6.52 -3.48
C SER A 8 -13.58 -5.84 -2.32
N PRO A 9 -14.13 -4.71 -1.84
CA PRO A 9 -13.49 -3.97 -0.76
C PRO A 9 -13.62 -4.62 0.60
N CYS A 10 -13.99 -5.88 0.67
CA CYS A 10 -14.00 -6.57 1.95
C CYS A 10 -12.60 -6.73 2.52
N LEU A 11 -11.56 -6.61 1.69
CA LEU A 11 -10.18 -6.63 2.18
C LEU A 11 -9.65 -5.20 2.25
N PRO A 12 -9.37 -4.71 3.46
CA PRO A 12 -8.82 -3.37 3.60
C PRO A 12 -7.41 -3.29 3.03
N ARG A 13 -7.13 -2.20 2.34
CA ARG A 13 -5.79 -1.97 1.82
C ARG A 13 -4.91 -1.39 2.91
N ILE A 14 -3.62 -1.72 2.84
CA ILE A 14 -2.62 -1.14 3.73
C ILE A 14 -1.82 -0.14 2.90
N TRP A 15 -1.93 1.12 3.27
CA TRP A 15 -1.24 2.21 2.58
C TRP A 15 0.05 2.55 3.32
N VAL A 16 1.15 2.62 2.60
CA VAL A 16 2.46 2.86 3.19
C VAL A 16 3.10 4.08 2.55
N ASP A 17 3.49 5.04 3.37
CA ASP A 17 4.37 6.12 2.92
C ASP A 17 5.79 5.55 2.90
N ALA A 18 6.18 5.01 1.76
CA ALA A 18 7.37 4.21 1.67
C ALA A 18 8.66 5.01 1.84
N ASP A 19 8.61 6.30 1.55
CA ASP A 19 9.79 7.16 1.73
C ASP A 19 10.09 7.40 3.20
N ALA A 20 9.07 7.35 4.04
CA ALA A 20 9.22 7.54 5.48
C ALA A 20 9.36 6.24 6.24
N CYS A 21 9.12 5.11 5.60
CA CYS A 21 9.09 3.81 6.27
C CYS A 21 10.46 3.13 6.17
N PRO A 22 11.04 2.70 7.30
CA PRO A 22 12.33 2.01 7.26
C PRO A 22 12.27 0.71 6.45
N VAL A 23 13.40 0.33 5.86
CA VAL A 23 13.48 -0.86 5.02
C VAL A 23 13.06 -2.11 5.79
N VAL A 24 13.47 -2.24 7.05
CA VAL A 24 13.12 -3.40 7.85
C VAL A 24 11.62 -3.54 7.99
N ILE A 25 10.93 -2.43 8.20
CA ILE A 25 9.47 -2.43 8.34
C ILE A 25 8.82 -2.79 7.01
N LYS A 26 9.33 -2.25 5.91
CA LYS A 26 8.80 -2.59 4.59
C LYS A 26 8.92 -4.08 4.32
N GLU A 27 10.03 -4.69 4.69
CA GLU A 27 10.22 -6.13 4.49
C GLU A 27 9.24 -6.95 5.30
N ILE A 28 8.95 -6.53 6.52
CA ILE A 28 7.94 -7.19 7.35
C ILE A 28 6.57 -7.09 6.68
N LEU A 29 6.25 -5.91 6.14
CA LEU A 29 4.98 -5.70 5.46
C LEU A 29 4.85 -6.55 4.20
N TYR A 30 5.91 -6.67 3.42
CA TYR A 30 5.90 -7.52 2.23
C TYR A 30 5.60 -8.97 2.62
N ARG A 31 6.24 -9.45 3.66
CA ARG A 31 6.07 -10.81 4.13
C ARG A 31 4.65 -11.04 4.62
N ALA A 32 4.14 -10.10 5.41
CA ALA A 32 2.78 -10.18 5.92
C ALA A 32 1.75 -10.14 4.81
N ALA A 33 1.93 -9.24 3.84
CA ALA A 33 1.01 -9.15 2.72
C ALA A 33 1.01 -10.41 1.88
N THR A 34 2.17 -10.99 1.64
CA THR A 34 2.27 -12.24 0.86
C THR A 34 1.58 -13.38 1.58
N ARG A 35 1.69 -13.43 2.91
CA ARG A 35 1.09 -14.49 3.68
C ARG A 35 -0.43 -14.36 3.78
N THR A 36 -0.90 -13.15 4.00
CA THR A 36 -2.33 -12.92 4.27
C THR A 36 -3.14 -12.64 3.03
N GLY A 37 -2.50 -12.23 1.95
CA GLY A 37 -3.20 -11.81 0.74
C GLY A 37 -3.78 -10.42 0.82
N LEU A 38 -3.52 -9.68 1.87
CA LEU A 38 -4.04 -8.32 2.01
C LEU A 38 -3.36 -7.39 0.99
N PRO A 39 -4.13 -6.48 0.39
CA PRO A 39 -3.55 -5.52 -0.56
C PRO A 39 -2.61 -4.55 0.15
N LEU A 40 -1.44 -4.37 -0.41
CA LEU A 40 -0.43 -3.46 0.11
C LEU A 40 -0.09 -2.45 -0.98
N VAL A 41 -0.23 -1.18 -0.67
CA VAL A 41 0.06 -0.09 -1.61
C VAL A 41 1.16 0.78 -1.02
N LEU A 42 2.29 0.82 -1.70
CA LEU A 42 3.42 1.65 -1.28
C LEU A 42 3.50 2.88 -2.15
N VAL A 43 3.47 4.03 -1.53
CA VAL A 43 3.53 5.32 -2.21
C VAL A 43 4.89 5.93 -1.95
N ALA A 44 5.60 6.29 -3.01
CA ALA A 44 6.94 6.82 -2.90
C ALA A 44 7.22 7.80 -4.03
N ASN A 45 8.23 8.64 -3.85
CA ASN A 45 8.66 9.54 -4.93
C ASN A 45 9.77 8.94 -5.78
N GLN A 46 10.05 7.67 -5.61
CA GLN A 46 11.07 6.96 -6.37
C GLN A 46 10.59 5.54 -6.67
N THR A 47 11.25 4.90 -7.62
CA THR A 47 10.93 3.51 -7.95
C THR A 47 11.37 2.59 -6.83
N LEU A 48 10.50 1.67 -6.46
CA LEU A 48 10.76 0.73 -5.39
C LEU A 48 10.92 -0.69 -5.95
N ASN A 49 11.83 -1.43 -5.35
CA ASN A 49 11.94 -2.86 -5.57
C ASN A 49 11.05 -3.58 -4.58
N VAL A 50 9.99 -4.17 -5.07
CA VAL A 50 9.06 -4.91 -4.23
C VAL A 50 8.94 -6.34 -4.72
N PRO A 51 8.55 -7.28 -3.86
CA PRO A 51 8.30 -8.65 -4.29
C PRO A 51 7.21 -8.71 -5.35
N ARG A 52 7.32 -9.66 -6.23
CA ARG A 52 6.28 -9.88 -7.23
C ARG A 52 5.13 -10.61 -6.57
N ALA A 53 4.08 -9.88 -6.31
CA ALA A 53 2.86 -10.44 -5.75
C ALA A 53 1.68 -9.62 -6.28
N PRO A 54 0.57 -10.28 -6.61
CA PRO A 54 -0.57 -9.57 -7.21
C PRO A 54 -1.21 -8.57 -6.26
N ASN A 55 -0.99 -8.72 -4.97
CA ASN A 55 -1.58 -7.84 -3.96
C ASN A 55 -0.62 -6.77 -3.47
N ILE A 56 0.59 -6.68 -4.01
CA ILE A 56 1.54 -5.64 -3.64
C ILE A 56 1.71 -4.70 -4.83
N ARG A 57 1.43 -3.43 -4.60
CA ARG A 57 1.47 -2.40 -5.63
C ARG A 57 2.33 -1.24 -5.19
N THR A 58 2.90 -0.56 -6.16
CA THR A 58 3.63 0.68 -5.91
C THR A 58 3.01 1.80 -6.71
N VAL A 59 2.99 2.99 -6.11
CA VAL A 59 2.54 4.21 -6.76
C VAL A 59 3.66 5.23 -6.65
N GLN A 60 4.13 5.72 -7.77
CA GLN A 60 5.15 6.75 -7.79
C GLN A 60 4.49 8.11 -7.88
N VAL A 61 4.85 9.01 -6.96
CA VAL A 61 4.32 10.37 -6.93
C VAL A 61 5.46 11.36 -7.15
N PRO A 62 5.16 12.60 -7.53
CA PRO A 62 6.21 13.61 -7.67
C PRO A 62 6.93 13.85 -6.37
N LYS A 63 8.21 14.19 -6.48
CA LYS A 63 9.01 14.54 -5.33
C LYS A 63 8.49 15.85 -4.73
N GLY A 64 8.39 15.90 -3.41
CA GLY A 64 7.92 17.08 -2.75
C GLY A 64 7.51 16.78 -1.33
N PHE A 65 7.40 17.85 -0.54
CA PHE A 65 7.00 17.74 0.85
C PHE A 65 5.54 17.31 0.92
N ASP A 66 5.27 16.27 1.68
CA ASP A 66 3.92 15.75 1.93
C ASP A 66 3.15 15.27 0.70
N VAL A 67 3.80 15.07 -0.45
CA VAL A 67 3.08 14.62 -1.64
C VAL A 67 2.55 13.22 -1.46
N ALA A 68 3.38 12.30 -0.95
CA ALA A 68 2.95 10.92 -0.71
C ALA A 68 1.86 10.88 0.35
N ASP A 69 2.01 11.65 1.41
CA ASP A 69 1.04 11.71 2.49
C ASP A 69 -0.32 12.20 1.98
N ASN A 70 -0.32 13.28 1.22
CA ASN A 70 -1.55 13.81 0.65
C ASN A 70 -2.21 12.82 -0.30
N TYR A 71 -1.42 12.12 -1.10
CA TYR A 71 -1.97 11.11 -2.00
C TYR A 71 -2.69 10.02 -1.20
N ILE A 72 -2.07 9.54 -0.13
CA ILE A 72 -2.66 8.49 0.68
C ILE A 72 -3.95 8.98 1.32
N VAL A 73 -3.94 10.19 1.86
CA VAL A 73 -5.14 10.76 2.50
C VAL A 73 -6.30 10.83 1.51
N GLU A 74 -6.02 11.18 0.26
CA GLU A 74 -7.07 11.27 -0.75
C GLU A 74 -7.62 9.92 -1.17
N GLN A 75 -6.80 8.87 -1.10
CA GLN A 75 -7.17 7.56 -1.63
C GLN A 75 -7.68 6.60 -0.58
N VAL A 76 -7.30 6.80 0.67
CA VAL A 76 -7.61 5.84 1.72
C VAL A 76 -9.11 5.85 2.02
N LEU A 77 -9.65 4.66 2.22
CA LEU A 77 -11.05 4.47 2.57
C LEU A 77 -11.19 4.14 4.04
N ALA A 78 -12.38 4.37 4.59
CA ALA A 78 -12.66 4.04 5.98
C ALA A 78 -12.39 2.56 6.23
N GLY A 79 -11.71 2.28 7.33
CA GLY A 79 -11.33 0.92 7.69
C GLY A 79 -10.01 0.46 7.12
N GLU A 80 -9.38 1.24 6.26
CA GLU A 80 -8.04 0.92 5.74
C GLU A 80 -6.96 1.45 6.66
N TRP A 81 -5.79 0.86 6.56
CA TRP A 81 -4.66 1.19 7.43
C TRP A 81 -3.66 2.05 6.70
N VAL A 82 -3.07 3.00 7.41
CA VAL A 82 -2.03 3.86 6.88
C VAL A 82 -0.80 3.72 7.77
N ILE A 83 0.34 3.44 7.15
CA ILE A 83 1.61 3.32 7.85
C ILE A 83 2.54 4.42 7.34
N THR A 84 2.94 5.30 8.22
CA THR A 84 3.82 6.42 7.87
C THR A 84 5.10 6.41 8.69
#